data_47731f59267d284ca0a6e64a76b06fa2
#
_entry.id   47731f59267d284ca0a6e64a76b06fa2
#
_cell.length_a   1.000
_cell.length_b   1.000
_cell.length_c   1.000
_cell.angle_alpha   90.00
_cell.angle_beta   90.00
_cell.angle_gamma   90.00
#
_symmetry.space_group_name_H-M   'P 1'
#
loop_
_entity.id
_entity.type
_entity.pdbx_description
1 polymer ?
#
loop_
_entity_poly.entity_id
_entity_poly.type
_entity_poly.pdbx_seq_one_letter_code
_entity_poly.pdbx_strand_id
1 'polypeptide(L)'
;MANEKHQIEIELDAAVAQGNYANLAIISHSTSEFILDFAAVLPGQAKAKVRSRIILTPEHAKRLLLSLQENIGRYESNVGRIN
;
A
#
# COMPACT_ATOMS: atom_id res chain seq x y z
N MET A 1 18.45 13.83 20.26
CA MET A 1 18.17 13.84 20.02
C MET A 1 17.32 14.07 19.76
N ALA A 2 17.09 14.23 19.50
CA ALA A 2 16.43 14.37 19.30
C ALA A 2 15.65 14.22 18.91
N ASN A 3 15.49 14.02 18.49
CA ASN A 3 14.70 13.85 18.19
C ASN A 3 13.86 13.47 18.20
N GLU A 4 14.41 13.09 18.12
CA GLU A 4 13.69 12.57 18.40
C GLU A 4 12.55 12.63 18.85
N LYS A 5 12.37 13.12 19.08
CA LYS A 5 11.24 13.51 19.48
C LYS A 5 10.45 14.13 18.59
N HIS A 6 10.68 13.91 17.43
CA HIS A 6 9.85 14.44 16.43
C HIS A 6 8.64 13.60 16.34
N GLN A 7 7.57 14.08 16.90
CA GLN A 7 6.32 13.42 16.73
C GLN A 7 5.68 13.97 15.49
N ILE A 8 5.59 13.14 14.48
CA ILE A 8 4.92 13.52 13.25
C ILE A 8 3.45 13.28 13.42
N GLU A 9 2.68 14.32 13.25
CA GLU A 9 1.22 14.18 13.26
C GLU A 9 0.77 13.70 11.90
N ILE A 10 -0.08 12.69 11.89
CA ILE A 10 -0.57 12.13 10.65
C ILE A 10 -1.97 12.63 10.43
N GLU A 11 -2.16 13.27 9.30
CA GLU A 11 -3.42 13.87 8.94
C GLU A 11 -4.06 13.09 7.82
N LEU A 12 -5.33 12.77 7.95
CA LEU A 12 -6.07 12.04 6.94
C LEU A 12 -7.17 12.94 6.40
N ASP A 13 -6.92 13.46 5.21
CA ASP A 13 -7.90 14.33 4.57
C ASP A 13 -9.18 13.56 4.25
N ALA A 14 -10.32 14.22 4.37
CA ALA A 14 -11.62 13.57 4.20
C ALA A 14 -11.78 12.88 2.85
N ALA A 15 -11.30 13.51 1.79
CA ALA A 15 -11.38 12.92 0.46
C ALA A 15 -10.53 11.66 0.35
N VAL A 16 -9.35 11.68 0.96
CA VAL A 16 -8.45 10.53 0.93
C VAL A 16 -8.97 9.41 1.83
N ALA A 17 -9.66 9.77 2.90
CA ALA A 17 -10.19 8.80 3.86
C ALA A 17 -11.23 7.87 3.24
N GLN A 18 -11.86 8.27 2.14
CA GLN A 18 -12.81 7.41 1.44
C GLN A 18 -12.15 6.18 0.85
N GLY A 19 -10.87 6.28 0.52
CA GLY A 19 -10.10 5.16 0.01
C GLY A 19 -10.39 4.86 -1.46
N ASN A 20 -9.59 3.96 -1.99
CA ASN A 20 -9.77 3.46 -3.34
C ASN A 20 -9.78 1.95 -3.30
N TYR A 21 -10.84 1.35 -3.80
CA TYR A 21 -10.88 -0.10 -3.92
C TYR A 21 -9.92 -0.56 -5.01
N ALA A 22 -9.13 -1.57 -4.72
CA ALA A 22 -8.23 -2.16 -5.69
C ALA A 22 -8.18 -3.66 -5.46
N ASN A 23 -8.16 -4.40 -6.54
CA ASN A 23 -8.00 -5.85 -6.46
C ASN A 23 -6.85 -6.34 -7.32
N LEU A 24 -5.99 -5.43 -7.78
CA LEU A 24 -4.82 -5.76 -8.57
C LEU A 24 -3.73 -4.75 -8.23
N ALA A 25 -2.53 -5.25 -7.98
CA ALA A 25 -1.37 -4.39 -7.78
C ALA A 25 -0.32 -4.76 -8.81
N ILE A 26 0.14 -3.79 -9.57
CA ILE A 26 1.20 -3.98 -10.54
C ILE A 26 2.42 -3.24 -10.01
N ILE A 27 3.51 -3.97 -9.80
CA ILE A 27 4.69 -3.41 -9.17
C ILE A 27 5.85 -3.49 -10.14
N SER A 28 6.53 -2.37 -10.30
CA SER A 28 7.74 -2.29 -11.11
C SER A 28 8.79 -1.51 -10.34
N HIS A 29 10.02 -1.53 -10.81
CA HIS A 29 11.10 -0.83 -10.12
C HIS A 29 12.21 -0.45 -11.08
N SER A 30 12.95 0.55 -10.65
CA SER A 30 14.23 0.90 -11.23
C SER A 30 15.28 0.76 -10.12
N THR A 31 16.49 1.28 -10.36
CA THR A 31 17.53 1.26 -9.33
C THR A 31 17.22 2.22 -8.18
N SER A 32 16.36 3.20 -8.40
CA SER A 32 16.14 4.25 -7.41
C SER A 32 14.74 4.25 -6.81
N GLU A 33 13.77 3.52 -7.40
CA GLU A 33 12.41 3.60 -6.86
C GLU A 33 11.58 2.40 -7.23
N PHE A 34 10.54 2.19 -6.44
CA PHE A 34 9.50 1.20 -6.71
C PHE A 34 8.20 1.94 -7.01
N ILE A 35 7.48 1.44 -8.00
CA ILE A 35 6.21 2.02 -8.41
C ILE A 35 5.14 0.96 -8.18
N LEU A 36 4.15 1.32 -7.36
CA LEU A 36 3.03 0.46 -7.05
C LEU A 36 1.77 1.05 -7.66
N ASP A 37 1.22 0.36 -8.64
CA ASP A 37 -0.01 0.79 -9.29
C ASP A 37 -1.14 -0.10 -8.82
N PHE A 38 -2.14 0.51 -8.22
CA PHE A 38 -3.31 -0.20 -7.72
C PHE A 38 -4.46 0.01 -8.67
N ALA A 39 -5.04 -1.09 -9.14
CA ALA A 39 -6.07 -1.05 -10.15
C ALA A 39 -7.26 -1.88 -9.71
N ALA A 40 -8.40 -1.61 -10.29
CA ALA A 40 -9.60 -2.39 -10.07
C ALA A 40 -9.99 -3.10 -11.36
N VAL A 41 -10.11 -4.41 -11.28
CA VAL A 41 -10.64 -5.24 -12.35
C VAL A 41 -12.10 -5.47 -12.03
N LEU A 42 -12.98 -4.95 -12.86
CA LEU A 42 -14.41 -5.01 -12.59
C LEU A 42 -15.15 -5.75 -13.72
N PRO A 43 -16.23 -6.46 -13.38
CA PRO A 43 -17.01 -7.16 -14.39
C PRO A 43 -17.53 -6.19 -15.45
N GLY A 44 -17.50 -6.61 -16.70
CA GLY A 44 -18.03 -5.82 -17.80
C GLY A 44 -17.11 -4.73 -18.32
N GLN A 45 -15.94 -4.58 -17.72
CA GLN A 45 -14.97 -3.58 -18.19
C GLN A 45 -13.83 -4.25 -18.93
N ALA A 46 -13.53 -3.75 -20.11
CA ALA A 46 -12.49 -4.33 -20.94
C ALA A 46 -11.10 -4.00 -20.43
N LYS A 47 -10.97 -2.93 -19.67
CA LYS A 47 -9.66 -2.47 -19.17
C LYS A 47 -9.72 -2.28 -17.67
N ALA A 48 -8.65 -2.67 -16.98
CA ALA A 48 -8.47 -2.36 -15.58
C ALA A 48 -7.86 -0.96 -15.50
N LYS A 49 -8.48 -0.09 -14.70
CA LYS A 49 -7.97 1.26 -14.56
C LYS A 49 -7.13 1.38 -13.33
N VAL A 50 -5.95 1.97 -13.48
CA VAL A 50 -5.11 2.31 -12.34
C VAL A 50 -5.78 3.44 -11.58
N ARG A 51 -6.03 3.22 -10.30
CA ARG A 51 -6.69 4.19 -9.45
C ARG A 51 -5.72 4.99 -8.62
N SER A 52 -4.56 4.43 -8.37
CA SER A 52 -3.60 5.07 -7.49
C SER A 52 -2.20 4.57 -7.83
N ARG A 53 -1.26 5.48 -7.91
CA ARG A 53 0.14 5.14 -8.12
C ARG A 53 0.93 5.67 -6.95
N ILE A 54 1.66 4.80 -6.28
CA ILE A 54 2.51 5.16 -5.15
C ILE A 54 3.95 4.88 -5.53
N ILE A 55 4.81 5.86 -5.28
CA ILE A 55 6.23 5.74 -5.59
C ILE A 55 7.00 5.72 -4.28
N LEU A 56 7.82 4.70 -4.10
CA LEU A 56 8.59 4.50 -2.88
C LEU A 56 10.06 4.35 -3.20
N THR A 57 10.90 4.79 -2.27
CA THR A 57 12.31 4.42 -2.35
C THR A 57 12.42 2.92 -2.07
N PRO A 58 13.52 2.27 -2.50
CA PRO A 58 13.70 0.84 -2.20
C PRO A 58 13.63 0.54 -0.70
N GLU A 59 14.15 1.43 0.13
CA GLU A 59 14.10 1.30 1.57
C GLU A 59 12.68 1.25 2.08
N HIS A 60 11.84 2.17 1.62
CA HIS A 60 10.45 2.22 2.07
C HIS A 60 9.63 1.08 1.50
N ALA A 61 9.96 0.61 0.29
CA ALA A 61 9.31 -0.56 -0.26
C ALA A 61 9.58 -1.79 0.61
N LYS A 62 10.81 -1.93 1.11
CA LYS A 62 11.16 -3.02 2.00
C LYS A 62 10.41 -2.94 3.32
N ARG A 63 10.30 -1.73 3.87
CA ARG A 63 9.54 -1.52 5.10
C ARG A 63 8.07 -1.83 4.92
N LEU A 64 7.53 -1.47 3.76
CA LEU A 64 6.13 -1.80 3.46
C LEU A 64 5.93 -3.30 3.44
N LEU A 65 6.83 -4.04 2.80
CA LEU A 65 6.76 -5.49 2.78
C LEU A 65 6.71 -6.07 4.19
N LEU A 66 7.63 -5.64 5.04
CA LEU A 66 7.71 -6.17 6.40
C LEU A 66 6.47 -5.82 7.21
N SER A 67 6.00 -4.60 7.08
CA SER A 67 4.81 -4.16 7.78
C SER A 67 3.57 -4.91 7.33
N LEU A 68 3.45 -5.15 6.03
CA LEU A 68 2.33 -5.87 5.47
C LEU A 68 2.35 -7.33 5.92
N GLN A 69 3.53 -7.96 5.93
CA GLN A 69 3.69 -9.31 6.43
C GLN A 69 3.22 -9.44 7.87
N GLU A 70 3.60 -8.49 8.69
CA GLU A 70 3.23 -8.51 10.10
C GLU A 70 1.71 -8.39 10.26
N ASN A 71 1.09 -7.49 9.50
CA ASN A 71 -0.34 -7.30 9.59
C ASN A 71 -1.12 -8.50 9.07
N ILE A 72 -0.65 -9.11 7.99
CA ILE A 72 -1.26 -10.33 7.47
C ILE A 72 -1.16 -11.43 8.51
N GLY A 73 0.00 -11.55 9.17
CA GLY A 73 0.18 -12.55 10.22
C GLY A 73 -0.81 -12.38 11.37
N ARG A 74 -1.01 -11.15 11.80
CA ARG A 74 -1.97 -10.87 12.86
C ARG A 74 -3.40 -11.18 12.43
N TYR A 75 -3.72 -10.83 11.20
CA TYR A 75 -5.04 -11.15 10.64
C TYR A 75 -5.28 -12.65 10.65
N GLU A 76 -4.31 -13.42 10.16
CA GLU A 76 -4.46 -14.87 10.07
C GLU A 76 -4.55 -15.54 11.43
N SER A 77 -3.88 -14.97 12.43
CA SER A 77 -3.98 -15.49 13.80
C SER A 77 -5.34 -15.22 14.43
N ASN A 78 -5.96 -14.09 14.11
CA ASN A 78 -7.17 -13.66 14.79
C ASN A 78 -8.45 -13.94 14.00
N VAL A 79 -8.36 -13.96 12.70
CA VAL A 79 -9.54 -14.09 11.84
C VAL A 79 -9.55 -15.42 11.11
N GLY A 80 -8.49 -15.70 10.35
CA GLY A 80 -8.41 -16.92 9.60
C GLY A 80 -7.42 -16.82 8.47
N ARG A 81 -7.04 -17.96 7.95
CA ARG A 81 -6.03 -18.07 6.94
C ARG A 81 -6.48 -17.43 5.62
N ILE A 82 -5.59 -16.69 5.00
CA ILE A 82 -5.81 -16.14 3.67
C ILE A 82 -5.22 -17.11 2.65
N ASN A 83 -6.00 -17.46 1.68
CA ASN A 83 -5.56 -18.37 0.62
C ASN A 83 -4.81 -17.62 -0.49
#